data_d937f81ffbe67aeea51513f254a04fc5
#
_entry.id   d937f81ffbe67aeea51513f254a04fc5
#
_cell.length_a   1.000
_cell.length_b   1.000
_cell.length_c   1.000
_cell.angle_alpha   90.00
_cell.angle_beta   90.00
_cell.angle_gamma   90.00
#
_symmetry.space_group_name_H-M   'P 1'
#
loop_
_entity.id
_entity.type
_entity.pdbx_description
1 polymer ?
#
loop_
_entity_poly.entity_id
_entity_poly.type
_entity_poly.pdbx_seq_one_letter_code
_entity_poly.pdbx_strand_id
1 'polypeptide(L)'
;MHNVAARTDPGKKRPHNEDAMATLPEQGIYVVCDGVGGRAAGEVAAAICVDAFRAAAANIAERVSNFNATPTLETRNSVLIAMDDACQAASRRIYETAEVEAKAGMTTTLVVAVFGTGTAFLCHVGDSRAYLVRNRQVHQLTEDHSMVNELVRSGKMTLVEARASRHRHVITRAVGLYPTVQPSLAAVDVAAGDRFILCSDGLSDVVTEDIIAEQGSNPSIEVGVEALLQAALDRGGPDNITVVVVDPSVGEPVDEAAARARMLETLFLFQDIPYPQRLQVSRIMQEHYFGPGDELFAAGALERRMYVILEGDVVVERNGTELARLTAGEHFGELSLIDSQPRSASVHAISFGSAISVSTEDLEVFCREEPLLGNMLLWKLMNVMGARLRATSEQLASLQATAK
;
A
#
# COMPACT_ATOMS: atom_id res chain seq x y z
N MET A 1 22.73 -4.72 2.09
CA MET A 1 22.34 -4.69 3.52
C MET A 1 21.64 -3.36 3.72
N HIS A 2 20.44 -3.35 4.29
CA HIS A 2 19.69 -2.12 4.52
C HIS A 2 20.39 -1.27 5.59
N ASN A 3 20.33 0.06 5.44
CA ASN A 3 20.73 0.96 6.51
C ASN A 3 19.51 1.14 7.44
N VAL A 4 19.70 0.95 8.76
CA VAL A 4 18.62 1.00 9.74
C VAL A 4 19.06 1.71 11.00
N ALA A 5 18.19 2.57 11.53
CA ALA A 5 18.32 3.13 12.87
C ALA A 5 17.01 2.93 13.65
N ALA A 6 17.12 2.66 14.94
CA ALA A 6 15.97 2.38 15.78
C ALA A 6 16.19 2.93 17.20
N ARG A 7 15.11 3.41 17.82
CA ARG A 7 15.07 3.86 19.22
C ARG A 7 13.77 3.43 19.85
N THR A 8 13.85 3.14 21.13
CA THR A 8 12.68 2.96 22.00
C THR A 8 12.93 3.64 23.33
N ASP A 9 11.92 4.29 23.89
CA ASP A 9 11.97 5.06 25.12
C ASP A 9 10.65 4.91 25.89
N PRO A 10 10.66 4.77 27.24
CA PRO A 10 9.43 4.68 28.04
C PRO A 10 8.56 5.93 28.00
N GLY A 11 9.06 7.04 27.46
CA GLY A 11 8.42 8.35 27.54
C GLY A 11 8.54 8.98 28.94
N LYS A 12 7.79 10.06 29.14
CA LYS A 12 7.86 10.84 30.41
C LYS A 12 6.73 10.52 31.40
N LYS A 13 5.75 9.71 31.00
CA LYS A 13 4.53 9.45 31.80
C LYS A 13 4.36 7.99 32.18
N ARG A 14 4.94 7.06 31.46
CA ARG A 14 4.85 5.63 31.73
C ARG A 14 5.99 5.18 32.64
N PRO A 15 5.74 4.29 33.63
CA PRO A 15 6.79 3.76 34.52
C PRO A 15 7.63 2.68 33.84
N HIS A 16 7.10 2.00 32.84
CA HIS A 16 7.72 0.89 32.11
C HIS A 16 7.55 1.11 30.62
N ASN A 17 8.41 0.47 29.84
CA ASN A 17 8.27 0.42 28.39
C ASN A 17 7.63 -0.91 28.02
N GLU A 18 6.39 -0.87 27.51
CA GLU A 18 5.64 -2.03 27.04
C GLU A 18 5.81 -2.25 25.52
N ASP A 19 6.49 -1.34 24.82
CA ASP A 19 6.87 -1.51 23.42
C ASP A 19 7.99 -2.54 23.28
N ALA A 20 7.99 -3.26 22.16
CA ALA A 20 9.10 -4.10 21.74
C ALA A 20 9.38 -3.93 20.23
N MET A 21 10.64 -4.13 19.84
CA MET A 21 11.03 -4.08 18.44
C MET A 21 12.08 -5.12 18.07
N ALA A 22 12.17 -5.44 16.79
CA ALA A 22 13.29 -6.19 16.22
C ALA A 22 13.75 -5.55 14.91
N THR A 23 15.07 -5.49 14.75
CA THR A 23 15.71 -5.20 13.48
C THR A 23 16.55 -6.41 13.06
N LEU A 24 16.22 -7.00 11.93
CA LEU A 24 16.91 -8.17 11.37
C LEU A 24 17.41 -7.81 9.97
N PRO A 25 18.45 -6.96 9.86
CA PRO A 25 18.88 -6.37 8.58
C PRO A 25 19.41 -7.39 7.58
N GLU A 26 19.95 -8.53 8.04
CA GLU A 26 20.39 -9.62 7.16
C GLU A 26 19.22 -10.32 6.45
N GLN A 27 18.06 -10.39 7.11
CA GLN A 27 16.83 -10.95 6.57
C GLN A 27 15.92 -9.87 5.96
N GLY A 28 16.24 -8.60 6.15
CA GLY A 28 15.43 -7.47 5.70
C GLY A 28 14.10 -7.32 6.45
N ILE A 29 14.04 -7.73 7.74
CA ILE A 29 12.80 -7.77 8.54
C ILE A 29 12.89 -6.77 9.69
N TYR A 30 11.85 -5.95 9.85
CA TYR A 30 11.74 -4.91 10.87
C TYR A 30 10.36 -4.98 11.52
N VAL A 31 10.32 -5.01 12.85
CA VAL A 31 9.11 -5.24 13.64
C VAL A 31 9.00 -4.19 14.74
N VAL A 32 7.81 -3.62 14.92
CA VAL A 32 7.44 -2.80 16.09
C VAL A 32 6.12 -3.33 16.65
N CYS A 33 6.07 -3.48 17.97
CA CYS A 33 4.92 -3.94 18.73
C CYS A 33 4.72 -3.00 19.90
N ASP A 34 3.49 -2.53 20.10
CA ASP A 34 3.06 -1.72 21.24
C ASP A 34 2.18 -2.60 22.14
N GLY A 35 2.67 -2.89 23.33
CA GLY A 35 2.03 -3.81 24.24
C GLY A 35 0.92 -3.15 25.03
N VAL A 36 -0.26 -3.75 25.02
CA VAL A 36 -1.44 -3.28 25.75
C VAL A 36 -1.80 -4.29 26.84
N GLY A 37 -1.79 -3.83 28.11
CA GLY A 37 -2.19 -4.66 29.23
C GLY A 37 -1.74 -4.08 30.58
N GLY A 38 -2.54 -4.27 31.62
CA GLY A 38 -2.16 -3.82 32.97
C GLY A 38 -1.06 -4.69 33.59
N ARG A 39 -0.24 -4.13 34.52
CA ARG A 39 0.76 -4.85 35.33
C ARG A 39 1.82 -5.61 34.54
N ALA A 40 2.52 -4.95 33.60
CA ALA A 40 3.57 -5.53 32.75
C ALA A 40 3.12 -6.68 31.83
N ALA A 41 1.82 -6.79 31.56
CA ALA A 41 1.31 -7.79 30.64
C ALA A 41 1.53 -7.38 29.17
N GLY A 42 1.51 -6.07 28.86
CA GLY A 42 1.79 -5.53 27.53
C GLY A 42 3.22 -5.82 27.07
N GLU A 43 4.22 -5.62 27.94
CA GLU A 43 5.63 -5.94 27.65
C GLU A 43 5.82 -7.40 27.23
N VAL A 44 5.15 -8.33 27.95
CA VAL A 44 5.23 -9.77 27.62
C VAL A 44 4.57 -10.06 26.27
N ALA A 45 3.41 -9.47 25.97
CA ALA A 45 2.73 -9.66 24.69
C ALA A 45 3.58 -9.14 23.53
N ALA A 46 4.13 -7.93 23.65
CA ALA A 46 4.98 -7.34 22.63
C ALA A 46 6.27 -8.16 22.39
N ALA A 47 6.89 -8.65 23.47
CA ALA A 47 8.07 -9.53 23.38
C ALA A 47 7.74 -10.87 22.67
N ILE A 48 6.62 -11.53 23.01
CA ILE A 48 6.18 -12.78 22.37
C ILE A 48 5.94 -12.55 20.87
N CYS A 49 5.34 -11.41 20.50
CA CYS A 49 5.07 -11.09 19.10
C CYS A 49 6.37 -10.90 18.31
N VAL A 50 7.32 -10.14 18.85
CA VAL A 50 8.65 -9.96 18.25
C VAL A 50 9.38 -11.30 18.09
N ASP A 51 9.34 -12.17 19.12
CA ASP A 51 10.00 -13.47 19.07
C ASP A 51 9.37 -14.42 18.05
N ALA A 52 8.07 -14.33 17.80
CA ALA A 52 7.41 -15.11 16.74
C ALA A 52 7.96 -14.74 15.35
N PHE A 53 8.16 -13.44 15.07
CA PHE A 53 8.77 -13.00 13.82
C PHE A 53 10.27 -13.35 13.73
N ARG A 54 11.01 -13.31 14.83
CA ARG A 54 12.39 -13.82 14.86
C ARG A 54 12.46 -15.31 14.54
N ALA A 55 11.56 -16.10 15.10
CA ALA A 55 11.48 -17.53 14.81
C ALA A 55 11.09 -17.82 13.35
N ALA A 56 10.23 -17.00 12.75
CA ALA A 56 9.80 -17.13 11.37
C ALA A 56 10.81 -16.53 10.36
N ALA A 57 11.84 -15.80 10.81
CA ALA A 57 12.70 -14.98 9.95
C ALA A 57 13.37 -15.78 8.82
N ALA A 58 13.83 -17.01 9.08
CA ALA A 58 14.45 -17.85 8.07
C ALA A 58 13.47 -18.26 6.96
N ASN A 59 12.23 -18.63 7.33
CA ASN A 59 11.18 -18.98 6.37
C ASN A 59 10.75 -17.75 5.54
N ILE A 60 10.56 -16.60 6.17
CA ILE A 60 10.23 -15.36 5.48
C ILE A 60 11.35 -14.99 4.49
N ALA A 61 12.62 -15.04 4.92
CA ALA A 61 13.77 -14.74 4.07
C ALA A 61 13.88 -15.69 2.86
N GLU A 62 13.57 -16.97 3.02
CA GLU A 62 13.51 -17.94 1.92
C GLU A 62 12.44 -17.54 0.90
N ARG A 63 11.24 -17.15 1.36
CA ARG A 63 10.15 -16.67 0.47
C ARG A 63 10.53 -15.40 -0.25
N VAL A 64 11.19 -14.46 0.44
CA VAL A 64 11.72 -13.23 -0.17
C VAL A 64 12.79 -13.57 -1.22
N SER A 65 13.67 -14.53 -0.95
CA SER A 65 14.66 -14.98 -1.93
C SER A 65 14.02 -15.55 -3.20
N ASN A 66 12.96 -16.36 -3.04
CA ASN A 66 12.20 -16.90 -4.17
C ASN A 66 11.47 -15.79 -4.96
N PHE A 67 10.91 -14.80 -4.26
CA PHE A 67 10.31 -13.62 -4.90
C PHE A 67 11.37 -12.82 -5.67
N ASN A 68 12.54 -12.57 -5.09
CA ASN A 68 13.63 -11.84 -5.74
C ASN A 68 14.14 -12.55 -7.00
N ALA A 69 14.14 -13.89 -7.00
CA ALA A 69 14.55 -14.69 -8.16
C ALA A 69 13.49 -14.70 -9.27
N THR A 70 12.21 -14.70 -8.90
CA THR A 70 11.09 -14.79 -9.84
C THR A 70 9.91 -13.96 -9.28
N PRO A 71 9.86 -12.64 -9.54
CA PRO A 71 8.83 -11.76 -9.01
C PRO A 71 7.49 -11.97 -9.73
N THR A 72 6.67 -12.87 -9.20
CA THR A 72 5.31 -13.16 -9.64
C THR A 72 4.31 -12.88 -8.52
N LEU A 73 3.03 -12.85 -8.85
CA LEU A 73 1.96 -12.75 -7.84
C LEU A 73 2.01 -13.93 -6.85
N GLU A 74 2.30 -15.14 -7.33
CA GLU A 74 2.41 -16.33 -6.49
C GLU A 74 3.55 -16.21 -5.47
N THR A 75 4.76 -15.84 -5.92
CA THR A 75 5.92 -15.68 -5.02
C THR A 75 5.73 -14.50 -4.08
N ARG A 76 5.11 -13.41 -4.53
CA ARG A 76 4.71 -12.27 -3.68
C ARG A 76 3.76 -12.71 -2.57
N ASN A 77 2.69 -13.42 -2.92
CA ASN A 77 1.70 -13.90 -1.95
C ASN A 77 2.31 -14.91 -0.97
N SER A 78 3.26 -15.71 -1.42
CA SER A 78 4.01 -16.62 -0.55
C SER A 78 4.73 -15.87 0.59
N VAL A 79 5.28 -14.65 0.35
CA VAL A 79 5.86 -13.81 1.41
C VAL A 79 4.78 -13.33 2.38
N LEU A 80 3.68 -12.79 1.86
CA LEU A 80 2.56 -12.29 2.68
C LEU A 80 1.95 -13.40 3.55
N ILE A 81 1.79 -14.61 3.01
CA ILE A 81 1.31 -15.78 3.75
C ILE A 81 2.28 -16.13 4.89
N ALA A 82 3.59 -16.13 4.65
CA ALA A 82 4.56 -16.42 5.71
C ALA A 82 4.54 -15.35 6.83
N MET A 83 4.26 -14.09 6.50
CA MET A 83 4.08 -13.02 7.49
C MET A 83 2.76 -13.19 8.28
N ASP A 84 1.68 -13.59 7.61
CA ASP A 84 0.41 -13.92 8.28
C ASP A 84 0.60 -15.11 9.23
N ASP A 85 1.21 -16.21 8.78
CA ASP A 85 1.50 -17.38 9.60
C ASP A 85 2.26 -17.00 10.89
N ALA A 86 3.26 -16.12 10.79
CA ALA A 86 3.99 -15.61 11.95
C ALA A 86 3.10 -14.79 12.89
N CYS A 87 2.21 -13.96 12.33
CA CYS A 87 1.23 -13.19 13.10
C CYS A 87 0.22 -14.12 13.81
N GLN A 88 -0.28 -15.15 13.14
CA GLN A 88 -1.17 -16.14 13.75
C GLN A 88 -0.47 -16.92 14.88
N ALA A 89 0.79 -17.30 14.68
CA ALA A 89 1.58 -17.98 15.72
C ALA A 89 1.79 -17.06 16.94
N ALA A 90 2.07 -15.77 16.73
CA ALA A 90 2.15 -14.78 17.79
C ALA A 90 0.82 -14.67 18.57
N SER A 91 -0.29 -14.49 17.83
CA SER A 91 -1.62 -14.32 18.44
C SER A 91 -2.00 -15.51 19.32
N ARG A 92 -1.82 -16.72 18.81
CA ARG A 92 -2.08 -17.95 19.57
C ARG A 92 -1.22 -18.04 20.83
N ARG A 93 0.07 -17.79 20.71
CA ARG A 93 1.00 -17.88 21.84
C ARG A 93 0.71 -16.85 22.93
N ILE A 94 0.36 -15.61 22.55
CA ILE A 94 -0.03 -14.56 23.51
C ILE A 94 -1.31 -14.96 24.22
N TYR A 95 -2.33 -15.42 23.48
CA TYR A 95 -3.61 -15.85 24.03
C TYR A 95 -3.43 -17.01 25.03
N GLU A 96 -2.68 -18.05 24.68
CA GLU A 96 -2.39 -19.20 25.55
C GLU A 96 -1.61 -18.78 26.81
N THR A 97 -0.63 -17.87 26.68
CA THR A 97 0.15 -17.33 27.79
C THR A 97 -0.73 -16.53 28.74
N ALA A 98 -1.66 -15.72 28.20
CA ALA A 98 -2.62 -14.95 29.00
C ALA A 98 -3.52 -15.84 29.87
N GLU A 99 -3.97 -16.98 29.34
CA GLU A 99 -4.78 -17.96 30.09
C GLU A 99 -3.98 -18.63 31.21
N VAL A 100 -2.75 -19.07 30.92
CA VAL A 100 -1.90 -19.81 31.91
C VAL A 100 -1.42 -18.86 33.02
N GLU A 101 -1.03 -17.64 32.72
CA GLU A 101 -0.47 -16.69 33.69
C GLU A 101 -1.54 -15.82 34.38
N ALA A 102 -2.83 -16.07 34.12
CA ALA A 102 -3.96 -15.27 34.62
C ALA A 102 -3.80 -13.76 34.31
N LYS A 103 -3.17 -13.44 33.17
CA LYS A 103 -2.95 -12.07 32.64
C LYS A 103 -4.02 -11.73 31.61
N ALA A 104 -5.29 -11.78 32.01
CA ALA A 104 -6.41 -11.50 31.12
C ALA A 104 -6.26 -10.13 30.43
N GLY A 105 -6.45 -10.12 29.09
CA GLY A 105 -6.37 -8.91 28.29
C GLY A 105 -4.96 -8.51 27.85
N MET A 106 -3.97 -9.38 28.01
CA MET A 106 -2.63 -9.23 27.46
C MET A 106 -2.67 -9.26 25.93
N THR A 107 -2.36 -8.14 25.30
CA THR A 107 -2.39 -7.99 23.83
C THR A 107 -1.29 -7.07 23.36
N THR A 108 -1.06 -7.00 22.06
CA THR A 108 -0.13 -6.04 21.46
C THR A 108 -0.60 -5.63 20.08
N THR A 109 -0.20 -4.45 19.64
CA THR A 109 -0.21 -4.09 18.23
C THR A 109 0.91 -4.80 17.48
N LEU A 110 0.92 -4.68 16.17
CA LEU A 110 1.99 -5.19 15.32
C LEU A 110 2.10 -4.32 14.07
N VAL A 111 3.30 -3.88 13.74
CA VAL A 111 3.65 -3.40 12.41
C VAL A 111 4.98 -4.00 11.98
N VAL A 112 4.99 -4.63 10.82
CA VAL A 112 6.16 -5.30 10.24
C VAL A 112 6.39 -4.82 8.83
N ALA A 113 7.66 -4.57 8.50
CA ALA A 113 8.12 -4.40 7.13
C ALA A 113 9.17 -5.46 6.80
N VAL A 114 9.00 -6.10 5.63
CA VAL A 114 9.94 -7.07 5.06
C VAL A 114 10.32 -6.59 3.67
N PHE A 115 11.61 -6.55 3.37
CA PHE A 115 12.09 -5.99 2.12
C PHE A 115 12.64 -7.07 1.18
N GLY A 116 12.11 -7.09 -0.04
CA GLY A 116 12.67 -7.78 -1.19
C GLY A 116 13.22 -6.79 -2.20
N THR A 117 13.69 -7.29 -3.36
CA THR A 117 14.17 -6.43 -4.44
C THR A 117 13.02 -5.57 -4.99
N GLY A 118 13.13 -4.24 -4.82
CA GLY A 118 12.13 -3.29 -5.31
C GLY A 118 10.76 -3.36 -4.62
N THR A 119 10.61 -4.11 -3.52
CA THR A 119 9.32 -4.30 -2.86
C THR A 119 9.45 -4.34 -1.34
N ALA A 120 8.59 -3.59 -0.64
CA ALA A 120 8.37 -3.68 0.80
C ALA A 120 7.03 -4.41 1.05
N PHE A 121 7.07 -5.49 1.82
CA PHE A 121 5.91 -6.22 2.29
C PHE A 121 5.56 -5.75 3.69
N LEU A 122 4.29 -5.46 3.93
CA LEU A 122 3.79 -4.94 5.19
C LEU A 122 2.75 -5.89 5.80
N CYS A 123 2.82 -6.05 7.11
CA CYS A 123 1.81 -6.74 7.90
C CYS A 123 1.53 -5.88 9.14
N HIS A 124 0.26 -5.54 9.41
CA HIS A 124 -0.04 -4.79 10.61
C HIS A 124 -1.36 -5.18 11.27
N VAL A 125 -1.41 -4.98 12.60
CA VAL A 125 -2.58 -5.14 13.47
C VAL A 125 -2.54 -4.02 14.52
N GLY A 126 -3.62 -3.27 14.68
CA GLY A 126 -3.72 -2.19 15.66
C GLY A 126 -3.53 -0.81 15.03
N ASP A 127 -2.95 0.12 15.78
CA ASP A 127 -2.73 1.53 15.45
C ASP A 127 -1.25 1.97 15.45
N SER A 128 -0.32 1.02 15.64
CA SER A 128 1.08 1.24 15.26
C SER A 128 1.18 1.39 13.75
N ARG A 129 2.05 2.31 13.29
CA ARG A 129 2.02 2.74 11.89
C ARG A 129 3.31 2.47 11.13
N ALA A 130 3.16 2.26 9.83
CA ALA A 130 4.23 2.35 8.85
C ALA A 130 4.02 3.57 7.95
N TYR A 131 5.07 4.34 7.74
CA TYR A 131 5.11 5.47 6.83
C TYR A 131 6.15 5.24 5.74
N LEU A 132 5.89 5.75 4.55
CA LEU A 132 6.85 5.93 3.47
C LEU A 132 7.17 7.43 3.38
N VAL A 133 8.45 7.77 3.46
CA VAL A 133 8.94 9.11 3.14
C VAL A 133 9.61 9.03 1.78
N ARG A 134 9.02 9.69 0.80
CA ARG A 134 9.48 9.78 -0.60
C ARG A 134 9.46 11.22 -1.05
N ASN A 135 10.54 11.73 -1.61
CA ASN A 135 10.64 13.13 -2.08
C ASN A 135 10.27 14.16 -1.01
N ARG A 136 10.64 13.92 0.26
CA ARG A 136 10.32 14.76 1.42
C ARG A 136 8.81 14.85 1.72
N GLN A 137 8.02 13.96 1.19
CA GLN A 137 6.60 13.80 1.52
C GLN A 137 6.41 12.51 2.30
N VAL A 138 5.56 12.55 3.32
CA VAL A 138 5.21 11.39 4.13
C VAL A 138 3.87 10.82 3.67
N HIS A 139 3.82 9.50 3.57
CA HIS A 139 2.62 8.74 3.22
C HIS A 139 2.42 7.64 4.26
N GLN A 140 1.31 7.68 4.99
CA GLN A 140 0.94 6.58 5.88
C GLN A 140 0.57 5.36 5.03
N LEU A 141 1.24 4.22 5.27
CA LEU A 141 1.04 2.97 4.53
C LEU A 141 0.05 2.02 5.21
N THR A 142 -0.13 2.17 6.51
CA THR A 142 -1.06 1.37 7.33
C THR A 142 -2.35 2.14 7.58
N GLU A 143 -3.44 1.41 7.73
CA GLU A 143 -4.74 1.97 8.12
C GLU A 143 -5.06 1.52 9.55
N ASP A 144 -5.15 2.47 10.50
CA ASP A 144 -5.34 2.13 11.91
C ASP A 144 -6.58 1.27 12.13
N HIS A 145 -6.43 0.16 12.83
CA HIS A 145 -7.55 -0.65 13.30
C HIS A 145 -8.12 -0.04 14.57
N SER A 146 -8.77 1.11 14.44
CA SER A 146 -9.38 1.86 15.53
C SER A 146 -10.86 2.13 15.28
N MET A 147 -11.61 2.29 16.38
CA MET A 147 -13.05 2.57 16.33
C MET A 147 -13.35 3.84 15.51
N VAL A 148 -12.55 4.89 15.71
CA VAL A 148 -12.76 6.17 15.01
C VAL A 148 -12.48 6.03 13.52
N ASN A 149 -11.49 5.25 13.12
CA ASN A 149 -11.18 5.03 11.72
C ASN A 149 -12.28 4.22 11.01
N GLU A 150 -12.87 3.22 11.68
CA GLU A 150 -14.05 2.50 11.14
C GLU A 150 -15.26 3.42 10.94
N LEU A 151 -15.47 4.39 11.85
CA LEU A 151 -16.52 5.39 11.71
C LEU A 151 -16.26 6.35 10.54
N VAL A 152 -14.99 6.75 10.33
CA VAL A 152 -14.60 7.58 9.17
C VAL A 152 -14.84 6.81 7.87
N ARG A 153 -14.39 5.55 7.77
CA ARG A 153 -14.62 4.70 6.59
C ARG A 153 -16.08 4.51 6.25
N SER A 154 -16.92 4.37 7.28
CA SER A 154 -18.38 4.22 7.08
C SER A 154 -19.11 5.55 6.82
N GLY A 155 -18.37 6.67 6.70
CA GLY A 155 -18.94 8.01 6.50
C GLY A 155 -19.73 8.58 7.69
N LYS A 156 -19.59 7.96 8.87
CA LYS A 156 -20.29 8.36 10.10
C LYS A 156 -19.51 9.41 10.91
N MET A 157 -18.27 9.67 10.55
CA MET A 157 -17.39 10.63 11.23
C MET A 157 -16.42 11.22 10.20
N THR A 158 -16.07 12.49 10.36
CA THR A 158 -15.00 13.14 9.58
C THR A 158 -13.63 12.88 10.21
N LEU A 159 -12.57 13.03 9.43
CA LEU A 159 -11.18 12.93 9.96
C LEU A 159 -10.91 13.93 11.07
N VAL A 160 -11.48 15.14 11.00
CA VAL A 160 -11.33 16.18 12.02
C VAL A 160 -11.98 15.75 13.33
N GLU A 161 -13.21 15.22 13.27
CA GLU A 161 -13.91 14.69 14.44
C GLU A 161 -13.21 13.47 15.03
N ALA A 162 -12.67 12.59 14.19
CA ALA A 162 -11.92 11.41 14.64
C ALA A 162 -10.69 11.81 15.45
N ARG A 163 -9.89 12.77 14.95
CA ARG A 163 -8.69 13.30 15.67
C ARG A 163 -9.04 13.97 17.00
N ALA A 164 -10.21 14.59 17.12
CA ALA A 164 -10.69 15.23 18.34
C ALA A 164 -11.43 14.25 19.29
N SER A 165 -11.70 13.02 18.87
CA SER A 165 -12.48 12.06 19.64
C SER A 165 -11.69 11.55 20.86
N ARG A 166 -12.39 11.42 22.00
CA ARG A 166 -11.86 10.73 23.20
C ARG A 166 -11.69 9.22 23.01
N HIS A 167 -12.26 8.65 21.96
CA HIS A 167 -12.17 7.23 21.60
C HIS A 167 -11.11 6.94 20.53
N ARG A 168 -10.23 7.90 20.20
CA ARG A 168 -9.20 7.74 19.15
C ARG A 168 -8.20 6.61 19.43
N HIS A 169 -7.95 6.29 20.70
CA HIS A 169 -7.06 5.20 21.11
C HIS A 169 -7.78 3.85 21.34
N VAL A 170 -9.05 3.72 20.94
CA VAL A 170 -9.78 2.45 21.06
C VAL A 170 -9.50 1.62 19.83
N ILE A 171 -8.59 0.66 19.97
CA ILE A 171 -8.26 -0.29 18.90
C ILE A 171 -9.37 -1.34 18.75
N THR A 172 -9.62 -1.76 17.52
CA THR A 172 -10.63 -2.80 17.18
C THR A 172 -10.00 -4.14 16.88
N ARG A 173 -8.66 -4.18 16.67
CA ARG A 173 -7.89 -5.40 16.47
C ARG A 173 -6.58 -5.33 17.25
N ALA A 174 -6.21 -6.44 17.91
CA ALA A 174 -4.95 -6.61 18.62
C ALA A 174 -4.50 -8.08 18.53
N VAL A 175 -3.19 -8.28 18.48
CA VAL A 175 -2.58 -9.63 18.49
C VAL A 175 -2.70 -10.20 19.90
N GLY A 176 -3.22 -11.43 20.04
CA GLY A 176 -3.41 -12.09 21.32
C GLY A 176 -4.77 -11.86 21.98
N LEU A 177 -5.64 -11.00 21.41
CA LEU A 177 -7.01 -10.84 21.92
C LEU A 177 -7.84 -12.11 21.75
N TYR A 178 -7.59 -12.82 20.67
CA TYR A 178 -8.14 -14.13 20.32
C TYR A 178 -7.02 -15.05 19.83
N PRO A 179 -7.22 -16.37 19.76
CA PRO A 179 -6.22 -17.31 19.24
C PRO A 179 -5.80 -17.01 17.79
N THR A 180 -6.66 -16.32 17.05
CA THR A 180 -6.44 -15.89 15.68
C THR A 180 -6.75 -14.41 15.52
N VAL A 181 -6.06 -13.73 14.60
CA VAL A 181 -6.27 -12.31 14.29
C VAL A 181 -6.29 -12.12 12.79
N GLN A 182 -6.97 -11.08 12.29
CA GLN A 182 -6.96 -10.72 10.89
C GLN A 182 -6.01 -9.54 10.67
N PRO A 183 -4.76 -9.76 10.22
CA PRO A 183 -3.85 -8.67 9.90
C PRO A 183 -4.24 -8.01 8.57
N SER A 184 -3.85 -6.77 8.40
CA SER A 184 -3.80 -6.13 7.08
C SER A 184 -2.43 -6.38 6.46
N LEU A 185 -2.44 -6.90 5.23
CA LEU A 185 -1.25 -7.23 4.46
C LEU A 185 -1.18 -6.32 3.24
N ALA A 186 -0.01 -5.83 2.93
CA ALA A 186 0.23 -5.02 1.74
C ALA A 186 1.62 -5.26 1.18
N ALA A 187 1.80 -4.94 -0.07
CA ALA A 187 3.10 -4.91 -0.69
C ALA A 187 3.24 -3.59 -1.46
N VAL A 188 4.33 -2.85 -1.27
CA VAL A 188 4.57 -1.49 -1.77
C VAL A 188 5.88 -1.44 -2.56
N ASP A 189 5.88 -0.75 -3.70
CA ASP A 189 7.11 -0.58 -4.49
C ASP A 189 8.09 0.33 -3.76
N VAL A 190 9.36 -0.06 -3.80
CA VAL A 190 10.49 0.66 -3.19
C VAL A 190 11.30 1.33 -4.28
N ALA A 191 11.53 2.63 -4.15
CA ALA A 191 12.39 3.42 -5.03
C ALA A 191 13.66 3.86 -4.30
N ALA A 192 14.69 4.21 -5.07
CA ALA A 192 15.91 4.78 -4.51
C ALA A 192 15.62 6.08 -3.75
N GLY A 193 16.17 6.20 -2.54
CA GLY A 193 15.96 7.36 -1.66
C GLY A 193 14.68 7.30 -0.80
N ASP A 194 13.89 6.23 -0.91
CA ASP A 194 12.79 5.99 0.02
C ASP A 194 13.30 5.74 1.43
N ARG A 195 12.51 6.17 2.40
CA ARG A 195 12.65 5.83 3.81
C ARG A 195 11.35 5.25 4.31
N PHE A 196 11.45 4.14 5.03
CA PHE A 196 10.32 3.55 5.73
C PHE A 196 10.46 3.80 7.22
N ILE A 197 9.38 4.25 7.85
CA ILE A 197 9.35 4.53 9.29
C ILE A 197 8.26 3.67 9.90
N LEU A 198 8.64 2.79 10.84
CA LEU A 198 7.70 2.04 11.66
C LEU A 198 7.71 2.65 13.06
N CYS A 199 6.54 2.85 13.65
CA CYS A 199 6.45 3.43 14.98
C CYS A 199 5.22 2.97 15.76
N SER A 200 5.30 3.04 17.10
CA SER A 200 4.15 2.99 18.00
C SER A 200 3.38 4.32 17.99
N ASP A 201 2.19 4.32 18.62
CA ASP A 201 1.32 5.50 18.71
C ASP A 201 1.94 6.64 19.51
N GLY A 202 2.85 6.34 20.46
CA GLY A 202 3.59 7.33 21.21
C GLY A 202 4.42 8.30 20.36
N LEU A 203 4.76 7.94 19.11
CA LEU A 203 5.27 8.88 18.12
C LEU A 203 4.12 9.54 17.35
N SER A 204 3.29 8.74 16.70
CA SER A 204 2.34 9.23 15.69
C SER A 204 1.20 10.08 16.26
N ASP A 205 0.91 9.97 17.54
CA ASP A 205 -0.12 10.76 18.23
C ASP A 205 0.31 12.19 18.58
N VAL A 206 1.62 12.39 18.70
CA VAL A 206 2.17 13.68 19.17
C VAL A 206 3.05 14.37 18.14
N VAL A 207 3.65 13.64 17.20
CA VAL A 207 4.50 14.21 16.15
C VAL A 207 3.69 14.34 14.85
N THR A 208 3.72 15.55 14.27
CA THR A 208 2.98 15.82 13.02
C THR A 208 3.66 15.19 11.80
N GLU A 209 2.88 14.92 10.76
CA GLU A 209 3.38 14.35 9.52
C GLU A 209 4.49 15.21 8.87
N ASP A 210 4.42 16.54 8.98
CA ASP A 210 5.48 17.44 8.46
C ASP A 210 6.83 17.18 9.15
N ILE A 211 6.83 16.93 10.45
CA ILE A 211 8.07 16.61 11.20
C ILE A 211 8.55 15.21 10.84
N ILE A 212 7.63 14.25 10.69
CA ILE A 212 7.98 12.89 10.25
C ILE A 212 8.61 12.94 8.86
N ALA A 213 8.06 13.74 7.93
CA ALA A 213 8.61 13.93 6.59
C ALA A 213 10.00 14.59 6.63
N GLU A 214 10.17 15.64 7.43
CA GLU A 214 11.44 16.37 7.57
C GLU A 214 12.53 15.46 8.14
N GLN A 215 12.27 14.82 9.28
CA GLN A 215 13.27 14.03 9.98
C GLN A 215 13.49 12.67 9.29
N GLY A 216 12.45 12.07 8.71
CA GLY A 216 12.57 10.87 7.87
C GLY A 216 13.41 11.10 6.60
N SER A 217 13.48 12.35 6.11
CA SER A 217 14.31 12.76 4.98
C SER A 217 15.73 13.17 5.38
N ASN A 218 16.10 13.05 6.65
CA ASN A 218 17.44 13.43 7.11
C ASN A 218 18.51 12.57 6.44
N PRO A 219 19.60 13.15 5.92
CA PRO A 219 20.68 12.37 5.29
C PRO A 219 21.27 11.28 6.18
N SER A 220 21.38 11.53 7.51
CA SER A 220 21.70 10.48 8.51
C SER A 220 20.40 9.98 9.15
N ILE A 221 20.11 8.71 8.96
CA ILE A 221 18.94 8.07 9.57
C ILE A 221 19.04 8.03 11.10
N GLU A 222 20.25 7.92 11.66
CA GLU A 222 20.51 7.97 13.09
C GLU A 222 20.10 9.32 13.70
N VAL A 223 20.45 10.42 13.02
CA VAL A 223 20.07 11.77 13.42
C VAL A 223 18.56 11.95 13.30
N GLY A 224 17.97 11.45 12.21
CA GLY A 224 16.52 11.51 11.98
C GLY A 224 15.72 10.78 13.06
N VAL A 225 16.13 9.56 13.41
CA VAL A 225 15.47 8.76 14.47
C VAL A 225 15.56 9.46 15.83
N GLU A 226 16.75 9.98 16.18
CA GLU A 226 16.94 10.71 17.44
C GLU A 226 16.08 11.98 17.50
N ALA A 227 16.00 12.71 16.38
CA ALA A 227 15.16 13.90 16.29
C ALA A 227 13.66 13.58 16.39
N LEU A 228 13.20 12.46 15.80
CA LEU A 228 11.82 12.00 15.95
C LEU A 228 11.50 11.64 17.40
N LEU A 229 12.36 10.88 18.07
CA LEU A 229 12.22 10.54 19.47
C LEU A 229 12.16 11.82 20.34
N GLN A 230 13.13 12.72 20.15
CA GLN A 230 13.18 13.97 20.91
C GLN A 230 11.93 14.83 20.66
N ALA A 231 11.45 14.90 19.44
CA ALA A 231 10.22 15.63 19.09
C ALA A 231 8.98 15.09 19.83
N ALA A 232 8.89 13.78 20.05
CA ALA A 232 7.81 13.17 20.84
C ALA A 232 7.99 13.47 22.34
N LEU A 233 9.22 13.37 22.87
CA LEU A 233 9.53 13.69 24.25
C LEU A 233 9.25 15.18 24.57
N ASP A 234 9.59 16.09 23.67
CA ASP A 234 9.36 17.54 23.85
C ASP A 234 7.87 17.90 23.86
N ARG A 235 7.04 17.06 23.22
CA ARG A 235 5.58 17.18 23.26
C ARG A 235 4.93 16.46 24.43
N GLY A 236 5.75 16.11 25.42
CA GLY A 236 5.31 15.59 26.72
C GLY A 236 5.57 14.09 26.91
N GLY A 237 5.93 13.34 25.86
CA GLY A 237 6.18 11.89 25.92
C GLY A 237 5.08 11.14 26.69
N PRO A 238 3.81 11.21 26.26
CA PRO A 238 2.68 10.70 27.06
C PRO A 238 2.66 9.17 27.13
N ASP A 239 3.28 8.50 26.18
CA ASP A 239 3.35 7.05 26.08
C ASP A 239 4.77 6.55 25.79
N ASN A 240 4.92 5.22 25.70
CA ASN A 240 6.12 4.56 25.18
C ASN A 240 6.31 4.96 23.71
N ILE A 241 7.55 5.21 23.31
CA ILE A 241 7.87 5.73 21.99
C ILE A 241 8.85 4.78 21.33
N THR A 242 8.45 4.13 20.25
CA THR A 242 9.32 3.28 19.46
C THR A 242 9.32 3.73 18.01
N VAL A 243 10.51 3.90 17.44
CA VAL A 243 10.74 4.34 16.06
C VAL A 243 11.82 3.50 15.42
N VAL A 244 11.52 2.95 14.24
CA VAL A 244 12.49 2.26 13.38
C VAL A 244 12.47 2.95 12.02
N VAL A 245 13.62 3.48 11.57
CA VAL A 245 13.78 4.06 10.24
C VAL A 245 14.66 3.13 9.41
N VAL A 246 14.15 2.74 8.24
CA VAL A 246 14.84 1.85 7.30
C VAL A 246 15.09 2.59 6.00
N ASP A 247 16.36 2.58 5.56
CA ASP A 247 16.76 2.90 4.21
C ASP A 247 17.02 1.58 3.47
N PRO A 248 16.13 1.13 2.62
CA PRO A 248 16.31 -0.13 1.92
C PRO A 248 17.46 -0.09 0.89
N SER A 249 17.93 1.09 0.48
CA SER A 249 19.02 1.32 -0.49
C SER A 249 18.86 0.52 -1.80
N VAL A 250 17.63 0.11 -2.11
CA VAL A 250 17.27 -0.69 -3.28
C VAL A 250 16.00 -0.12 -3.90
N GLY A 251 15.85 -0.21 -5.21
CA GLY A 251 14.66 0.20 -5.92
C GLY A 251 14.97 0.89 -7.26
N GLU A 252 13.93 1.32 -7.94
CA GLU A 252 14.03 2.14 -9.14
C GLU A 252 14.54 3.56 -8.83
N PRO A 253 15.14 4.27 -9.80
CA PRO A 253 15.49 5.68 -9.64
C PRO A 253 14.30 6.49 -9.12
N VAL A 254 14.54 7.37 -8.14
CA VAL A 254 13.49 8.19 -7.49
C VAL A 254 12.66 8.95 -8.51
N ASP A 255 13.30 9.46 -9.58
CA ASP A 255 12.65 10.27 -10.60
C ASP A 255 11.60 9.47 -11.39
N GLU A 256 11.86 8.22 -11.71
CA GLU A 256 10.93 7.37 -12.46
C GLU A 256 9.73 6.93 -11.59
N ALA A 257 9.97 6.46 -10.36
CA ALA A 257 8.89 6.07 -9.46
C ALA A 257 8.02 7.26 -9.05
N ALA A 258 8.63 8.42 -8.79
CA ALA A 258 7.90 9.64 -8.48
C ALA A 258 7.14 10.18 -9.72
N ALA A 259 7.71 10.07 -10.92
CA ALA A 259 7.03 10.41 -12.16
C ALA A 259 5.83 9.49 -12.38
N ARG A 260 6.00 8.16 -12.23
CA ARG A 260 4.93 7.16 -12.34
C ARG A 260 3.80 7.43 -11.35
N ALA A 261 4.09 7.69 -10.08
CA ALA A 261 3.08 7.98 -9.07
C ALA A 261 2.31 9.29 -9.33
N ARG A 262 2.99 10.35 -9.83
CA ARG A 262 2.33 11.60 -10.24
C ARG A 262 1.46 11.40 -11.48
N MET A 263 1.96 10.65 -12.45
CA MET A 263 1.24 10.33 -13.66
C MET A 263 -0.06 9.58 -13.36
N LEU A 264 -0.02 8.59 -12.45
CA LEU A 264 -1.21 7.88 -12.00
C LEU A 264 -2.26 8.82 -11.37
N GLU A 265 -1.86 9.89 -10.70
CA GLU A 265 -2.78 10.86 -10.09
C GLU A 265 -3.64 11.59 -11.13
N THR A 266 -3.11 11.83 -12.32
CA THR A 266 -3.82 12.53 -13.41
C THR A 266 -4.81 11.63 -14.14
N LEU A 267 -4.66 10.31 -14.01
CA LEU A 267 -5.52 9.35 -14.70
C LEU A 267 -6.84 9.16 -13.95
N PHE A 268 -7.94 9.15 -14.71
CA PHE A 268 -9.30 9.03 -14.18
C PHE A 268 -9.51 7.82 -13.25
N LEU A 269 -8.80 6.71 -13.51
CA LEU A 269 -8.86 5.49 -12.71
C LEU A 269 -8.34 5.68 -11.28
N PHE A 270 -7.44 6.64 -11.07
CA PHE A 270 -6.73 6.84 -9.80
C PHE A 270 -7.13 8.10 -9.06
N GLN A 271 -8.02 8.93 -9.64
CA GLN A 271 -8.58 10.07 -8.94
C GLN A 271 -9.25 9.57 -7.64
N ASP A 272 -8.98 10.26 -6.54
CA ASP A 272 -9.49 9.96 -5.18
C ASP A 272 -8.97 8.63 -4.58
N ILE A 273 -8.00 7.96 -5.21
CA ILE A 273 -7.31 6.82 -4.61
C ILE A 273 -6.09 7.34 -3.84
N PRO A 274 -5.96 7.05 -2.53
CA PRO A 274 -4.80 7.44 -1.74
C PRO A 274 -3.50 6.89 -2.32
N TYR A 275 -2.40 7.63 -2.15
CA TYR A 275 -1.09 7.30 -2.72
C TYR A 275 -0.62 5.86 -2.46
N PRO A 276 -0.75 5.28 -1.22
CA PRO A 276 -0.36 3.90 -0.98
C PRO A 276 -1.14 2.89 -1.82
N GLN A 277 -2.43 3.13 -2.02
CA GLN A 277 -3.30 2.28 -2.83
C GLN A 277 -3.00 2.44 -4.34
N ARG A 278 -2.61 3.64 -4.79
CA ARG A 278 -2.13 3.87 -6.17
C ARG A 278 -0.87 3.06 -6.45
N LEU A 279 0.06 2.98 -5.49
CA LEU A 279 1.23 2.14 -5.60
C LEU A 279 0.89 0.65 -5.71
N GLN A 280 -0.14 0.17 -5.02
CA GLN A 280 -0.60 -1.21 -5.14
C GLN A 280 -1.14 -1.52 -6.54
N VAL A 281 -1.96 -0.61 -7.09
CA VAL A 281 -2.53 -0.78 -8.44
C VAL A 281 -1.45 -0.66 -9.53
N SER A 282 -0.44 0.20 -9.36
CA SER A 282 0.64 0.37 -10.35
C SER A 282 1.40 -0.92 -10.66
N ARG A 283 1.39 -1.89 -9.74
CA ARG A 283 2.08 -3.19 -9.88
C ARG A 283 1.48 -4.12 -10.92
N ILE A 284 0.18 -3.99 -11.17
CA ILE A 284 -0.50 -4.78 -12.19
C ILE A 284 -0.48 -4.09 -13.57
N MET A 285 0.20 -2.94 -13.66
CA MET A 285 0.29 -2.17 -14.89
C MET A 285 1.63 -2.38 -15.58
N GLN A 286 1.59 -2.45 -16.91
CA GLN A 286 2.76 -2.55 -17.77
C GLN A 286 2.86 -1.30 -18.62
N GLU A 287 4.07 -0.77 -18.73
CA GLU A 287 4.36 0.38 -19.59
C GLU A 287 4.74 -0.07 -21.00
N HIS A 288 4.22 0.63 -22.00
CA HIS A 288 4.44 0.38 -23.42
C HIS A 288 4.89 1.68 -24.08
N TYR A 289 5.98 1.61 -24.83
CA TYR A 289 6.46 2.70 -25.68
C TYR A 289 6.08 2.40 -27.12
N PHE A 290 5.72 3.44 -27.87
CA PHE A 290 5.34 3.32 -29.26
C PHE A 290 5.84 4.49 -30.09
N GLY A 291 6.02 4.28 -31.40
CA GLY A 291 6.36 5.29 -32.39
C GLY A 291 5.33 5.39 -33.51
N PRO A 292 5.40 6.43 -34.37
CA PRO A 292 4.47 6.62 -35.47
C PRO A 292 4.40 5.39 -36.37
N GLY A 293 3.18 4.87 -36.57
CA GLY A 293 2.92 3.70 -37.41
C GLY A 293 2.92 2.36 -36.65
N ASP A 294 3.28 2.33 -35.36
CA ASP A 294 3.20 1.12 -34.57
C ASP A 294 1.72 0.73 -34.37
N GLU A 295 1.41 -0.56 -34.55
CA GLU A 295 0.12 -1.14 -34.23
C GLU A 295 0.12 -1.64 -32.79
N LEU A 296 -0.67 -1.03 -31.90
CA LEU A 296 -0.80 -1.47 -30.52
C LEU A 296 -1.61 -2.75 -30.42
N PHE A 297 -2.65 -2.88 -31.23
CA PHE A 297 -3.36 -4.14 -31.50
C PHE A 297 -4.23 -4.04 -32.76
N ALA A 298 -4.46 -5.18 -33.41
CA ALA A 298 -5.30 -5.32 -34.58
C ALA A 298 -6.76 -5.65 -34.24
N ALA A 299 -7.71 -5.25 -35.08
CA ALA A 299 -9.07 -5.72 -35.03
C ALA A 299 -9.12 -7.25 -35.15
N GLY A 300 -9.93 -7.92 -34.30
CA GLY A 300 -10.02 -9.38 -34.25
C GLY A 300 -8.98 -10.05 -33.32
N ALA A 301 -8.00 -9.33 -32.76
CA ALA A 301 -7.07 -9.88 -31.79
C ALA A 301 -7.82 -10.35 -30.53
N LEU A 302 -7.29 -11.39 -29.87
CA LEU A 302 -7.89 -11.99 -28.66
C LEU A 302 -7.24 -11.45 -27.36
N GLU A 303 -6.26 -10.58 -27.48
CA GLU A 303 -5.61 -10.00 -26.31
C GLU A 303 -6.61 -9.20 -25.47
N ARG A 304 -6.67 -9.50 -24.16
CA ARG A 304 -7.60 -8.88 -23.21
C ARG A 304 -6.84 -7.89 -22.32
N ARG A 305 -6.67 -6.66 -22.80
CA ARG A 305 -5.91 -5.62 -22.13
C ARG A 305 -6.52 -4.23 -22.42
N MET A 306 -6.58 -3.39 -21.41
CA MET A 306 -6.93 -1.99 -21.52
C MET A 306 -5.66 -1.15 -21.50
N TYR A 307 -5.66 -0.04 -22.22
CA TYR A 307 -4.55 0.91 -22.27
C TYR A 307 -5.01 2.31 -21.84
N VAL A 308 -4.13 3.06 -21.18
CA VAL A 308 -4.28 4.48 -20.89
C VAL A 308 -3.06 5.20 -21.44
N ILE A 309 -3.27 6.20 -22.30
CA ILE A 309 -2.22 6.96 -22.95
C ILE A 309 -1.59 7.90 -21.92
N LEU A 310 -0.27 7.87 -21.81
CA LEU A 310 0.50 8.75 -20.95
C LEU A 310 1.03 9.96 -21.73
N GLU A 311 1.56 9.66 -22.89
CA GLU A 311 2.10 10.65 -23.85
C GLU A 311 1.82 10.17 -25.26
N GLY A 312 1.70 11.13 -26.18
CA GLY A 312 1.48 10.87 -27.60
C GLY A 312 0.02 10.70 -27.95
N ASP A 313 -0.21 10.35 -29.23
CA ASP A 313 -1.52 10.23 -29.85
C ASP A 313 -1.66 8.92 -30.60
N VAL A 314 -2.86 8.34 -30.54
CA VAL A 314 -3.21 7.13 -31.28
C VAL A 314 -4.51 7.31 -32.06
N VAL A 315 -4.70 6.53 -33.11
CA VAL A 315 -5.92 6.50 -33.90
C VAL A 315 -6.59 5.12 -33.76
N VAL A 316 -7.89 5.12 -33.50
CA VAL A 316 -8.74 3.94 -33.48
C VAL A 316 -9.39 3.80 -34.86
N GLU A 317 -9.18 2.68 -35.53
CA GLU A 317 -9.61 2.45 -36.91
C GLU A 317 -10.38 1.15 -37.04
N ARG A 318 -11.43 1.15 -37.88
CA ARG A 318 -12.18 -0.06 -38.27
C ARG A 318 -12.46 -0.07 -39.75
N ASN A 319 -12.02 -1.11 -40.43
CA ASN A 319 -12.23 -1.31 -41.88
C ASN A 319 -11.77 -0.09 -42.72
N GLY A 320 -10.63 0.51 -42.38
CA GLY A 320 -10.08 1.66 -43.08
C GLY A 320 -10.77 2.99 -42.77
N THR A 321 -11.63 3.01 -41.74
CA THR A 321 -12.31 4.25 -41.28
C THR A 321 -11.82 4.62 -39.89
N GLU A 322 -11.30 5.85 -39.74
CA GLU A 322 -10.96 6.43 -38.45
C GLU A 322 -12.24 6.63 -37.61
N LEU A 323 -12.31 5.98 -36.45
CA LEU A 323 -13.43 6.06 -35.52
C LEU A 323 -13.18 7.14 -34.46
N ALA A 324 -11.95 7.24 -33.98
CA ALA A 324 -11.55 8.20 -32.96
C ALA A 324 -10.05 8.45 -33.01
N ARG A 325 -9.64 9.64 -32.55
CA ARG A 325 -8.27 9.98 -32.22
C ARG A 325 -8.19 10.22 -30.74
N LEU A 326 -7.23 9.58 -30.07
CA LEU A 326 -7.08 9.62 -28.63
C LEU A 326 -5.70 10.17 -28.28
N THR A 327 -5.65 10.96 -27.18
CA THR A 327 -4.49 11.69 -26.70
C THR A 327 -4.15 11.33 -25.26
N ALA A 328 -3.11 11.93 -24.68
CA ALA A 328 -2.70 11.72 -23.31
C ALA A 328 -3.88 11.90 -22.32
N GLY A 329 -3.98 10.95 -21.36
CA GLY A 329 -5.06 10.86 -20.38
C GLY A 329 -6.28 10.06 -20.85
N GLU A 330 -6.43 9.79 -22.15
CA GLU A 330 -7.51 8.96 -22.69
C GLU A 330 -7.15 7.49 -22.67
N HIS A 331 -8.16 6.64 -22.81
CA HIS A 331 -8.03 5.18 -22.71
C HIS A 331 -8.74 4.44 -23.83
N PHE A 332 -8.32 3.23 -24.09
CA PHE A 332 -8.90 2.36 -25.11
C PHE A 332 -8.73 0.88 -24.75
N GLY A 333 -9.50 0.03 -25.39
CA GLY A 333 -9.45 -1.42 -25.17
C GLY A 333 -10.15 -1.90 -23.90
N GLU A 334 -10.89 -1.05 -23.21
CA GLU A 334 -11.61 -1.33 -21.97
C GLU A 334 -12.71 -2.39 -22.13
N LEU A 335 -13.31 -2.51 -23.31
CA LEU A 335 -14.34 -3.52 -23.58
C LEU A 335 -13.80 -4.94 -23.36
N SER A 336 -12.54 -5.18 -23.67
CA SER A 336 -11.90 -6.48 -23.50
C SER A 336 -11.69 -6.89 -22.03
N LEU A 337 -11.82 -5.95 -21.08
CA LEU A 337 -11.82 -6.29 -19.66
C LEU A 337 -13.15 -6.90 -19.19
N ILE A 338 -14.22 -6.69 -19.95
CA ILE A 338 -15.60 -7.03 -19.54
C ILE A 338 -16.13 -8.21 -20.35
N ASP A 339 -15.89 -8.20 -21.66
CA ASP A 339 -16.33 -9.27 -22.52
C ASP A 339 -15.13 -10.05 -23.10
N SER A 340 -15.38 -11.29 -23.48
CA SER A 340 -14.37 -12.15 -24.08
C SER A 340 -14.40 -12.06 -25.62
N GLN A 341 -14.89 -10.94 -26.18
CA GLN A 341 -14.99 -10.76 -27.60
C GLN A 341 -13.67 -10.31 -28.21
N PRO A 342 -13.36 -10.66 -29.44
CA PRO A 342 -12.20 -10.13 -30.16
C PRO A 342 -12.24 -8.60 -30.26
N ARG A 343 -11.08 -7.97 -30.41
CA ARG A 343 -10.94 -6.51 -30.58
C ARG A 343 -11.87 -6.00 -31.69
N SER A 344 -12.67 -5.01 -31.38
CA SER A 344 -13.66 -4.42 -32.31
C SER A 344 -13.05 -3.48 -33.35
N ALA A 345 -11.84 -2.99 -33.13
CA ALA A 345 -11.11 -2.04 -33.95
C ALA A 345 -9.60 -2.26 -33.80
N SER A 346 -8.80 -1.73 -34.74
CA SER A 346 -7.35 -1.61 -34.62
C SER A 346 -6.98 -0.28 -33.96
N VAL A 347 -5.81 -0.22 -33.31
CA VAL A 347 -5.26 1.01 -32.76
C VAL A 347 -3.81 1.18 -33.22
N HIS A 348 -3.53 2.34 -33.84
CA HIS A 348 -2.22 2.68 -34.38
C HIS A 348 -1.71 3.99 -33.75
N ALA A 349 -0.42 4.03 -33.45
CA ALA A 349 0.24 5.23 -32.99
C ALA A 349 0.48 6.22 -34.15
N ILE A 350 0.21 7.50 -33.93
CA ILE A 350 0.45 8.56 -34.91
C ILE A 350 1.59 9.51 -34.50
N SER A 351 2.04 9.40 -33.24
CA SER A 351 3.22 10.09 -32.73
C SER A 351 4.07 9.15 -31.87
N PHE A 352 5.25 9.59 -31.44
CA PHE A 352 5.98 8.94 -30.37
C PHE A 352 5.22 9.14 -29.04
N GLY A 353 5.19 8.11 -28.20
CA GLY A 353 4.52 8.20 -26.92
C GLY A 353 4.66 6.93 -26.07
N SER A 354 3.91 6.94 -24.98
CA SER A 354 3.81 5.79 -24.07
C SER A 354 2.40 5.62 -23.53
N ALA A 355 2.08 4.40 -23.14
CA ALA A 355 0.83 4.02 -22.49
C ALA A 355 1.08 3.02 -21.38
N ILE A 356 0.26 3.04 -20.36
CA ILE A 356 0.17 1.94 -19.39
C ILE A 356 -0.98 1.02 -19.76
N SER A 357 -0.82 -0.25 -19.47
CA SER A 357 -1.86 -1.24 -19.72
C SER A 357 -2.08 -2.14 -18.51
N VAL A 358 -3.29 -2.67 -18.39
CA VAL A 358 -3.65 -3.71 -17.44
C VAL A 358 -4.34 -4.85 -18.18
N SER A 359 -3.92 -6.09 -17.90
CA SER A 359 -4.59 -7.28 -18.46
C SER A 359 -5.84 -7.63 -17.63
N THR A 360 -6.79 -8.35 -18.25
CA THR A 360 -7.96 -8.86 -17.52
C THR A 360 -7.54 -9.81 -16.41
N GLU A 361 -6.59 -10.69 -16.70
CA GLU A 361 -6.08 -11.68 -15.77
C GLU A 361 -5.48 -11.02 -14.51
N ASP A 362 -4.62 -10.01 -14.70
CA ASP A 362 -3.99 -9.28 -13.59
C ASP A 362 -5.04 -8.49 -12.78
N LEU A 363 -6.01 -7.87 -13.47
CA LEU A 363 -7.09 -7.14 -12.80
C LEU A 363 -8.00 -8.08 -11.99
N GLU A 364 -8.36 -9.25 -12.55
CA GLU A 364 -9.17 -10.25 -11.83
C GLU A 364 -8.46 -10.80 -10.59
N VAL A 365 -7.15 -11.04 -10.67
CA VAL A 365 -6.34 -11.46 -9.52
C VAL A 365 -6.30 -10.35 -8.49
N PHE A 366 -6.01 -9.13 -8.91
CA PHE A 366 -5.97 -7.97 -8.04
C PHE A 366 -7.29 -7.72 -7.30
N CYS A 367 -8.44 -7.82 -8.00
CA CYS A 367 -9.77 -7.67 -7.38
C CYS A 367 -10.06 -8.76 -6.33
N ARG A 368 -9.47 -9.95 -6.47
CA ARG A 368 -9.59 -11.02 -5.46
C ARG A 368 -8.72 -10.77 -4.24
N GLU A 369 -7.52 -10.23 -4.45
CA GLU A 369 -6.55 -9.94 -3.39
C GLU A 369 -6.89 -8.66 -2.61
N GLU A 370 -7.36 -7.63 -3.31
CA GLU A 370 -7.70 -6.31 -2.79
C GLU A 370 -9.16 -5.95 -3.12
N PRO A 371 -10.17 -6.64 -2.53
CA PRO A 371 -11.57 -6.52 -2.97
C PRO A 371 -12.13 -5.10 -2.88
N LEU A 372 -11.74 -4.32 -1.87
CA LEU A 372 -12.21 -2.95 -1.70
C LEU A 372 -11.68 -2.03 -2.80
N LEU A 373 -10.38 -2.12 -3.08
CA LEU A 373 -9.73 -1.32 -4.10
C LEU A 373 -10.14 -1.78 -5.51
N GLY A 374 -10.24 -3.09 -5.72
CA GLY A 374 -10.77 -3.68 -6.94
C GLY A 374 -12.18 -3.19 -7.26
N ASN A 375 -13.08 -3.17 -6.26
CA ASN A 375 -14.42 -2.62 -6.43
C ASN A 375 -14.40 -1.12 -6.79
N MET A 376 -13.54 -0.32 -6.17
CA MET A 376 -13.40 1.11 -6.52
C MET A 376 -12.98 1.29 -7.98
N LEU A 377 -12.01 0.52 -8.45
CA LEU A 377 -11.56 0.56 -9.85
C LEU A 377 -12.66 0.14 -10.82
N LEU A 378 -13.38 -0.95 -10.53
CA LEU A 378 -14.50 -1.42 -11.36
C LEU A 378 -15.62 -0.39 -11.44
N TRP A 379 -15.97 0.29 -10.33
CA TRP A 379 -16.95 1.37 -10.33
C TRP A 379 -16.51 2.56 -11.20
N LYS A 380 -15.24 2.93 -11.15
CA LYS A 380 -14.68 4.00 -11.99
C LYS A 380 -14.73 3.61 -13.47
N LEU A 381 -14.36 2.38 -13.83
CA LEU A 381 -14.48 1.86 -15.19
C LEU A 381 -15.95 1.87 -15.67
N MET A 382 -16.89 1.40 -14.86
CA MET A 382 -18.33 1.42 -15.22
C MET A 382 -18.85 2.83 -15.46
N ASN A 383 -18.45 3.82 -14.64
CA ASN A 383 -18.85 5.21 -14.83
C ASN A 383 -18.36 5.80 -16.16
N VAL A 384 -17.11 5.52 -16.52
CA VAL A 384 -16.54 5.95 -17.80
C VAL A 384 -17.25 5.31 -18.99
N MET A 385 -17.50 4.01 -18.91
CA MET A 385 -18.25 3.30 -19.97
C MET A 385 -19.68 3.82 -20.10
N GLY A 386 -20.34 4.09 -19.00
CA GLY A 386 -21.68 4.71 -18.99
C GLY A 386 -21.69 6.10 -19.63
N ALA A 387 -20.64 6.91 -19.41
CA ALA A 387 -20.48 8.21 -20.06
C ALA A 387 -20.26 8.07 -21.57
N ARG A 388 -19.37 7.14 -21.99
CA ARG A 388 -19.06 6.87 -23.40
C ARG A 388 -20.30 6.34 -24.15
N LEU A 389 -21.08 5.45 -23.53
CA LEU A 389 -22.32 4.92 -24.12
C LEU A 389 -23.36 6.05 -24.32
N ARG A 390 -23.52 6.96 -23.37
CA ARG A 390 -24.41 8.13 -23.49
C ARG A 390 -23.98 9.05 -24.65
N ALA A 391 -22.69 9.38 -24.70
CA ALA A 391 -22.15 10.24 -25.75
C ALA A 391 -22.34 9.62 -27.16
N THR A 392 -22.10 8.31 -27.32
CA THR A 392 -22.30 7.59 -28.56
C THR A 392 -23.79 7.56 -28.95
N SER A 393 -24.70 7.37 -27.99
CA SER A 393 -26.15 7.39 -28.24
C SER A 393 -26.65 8.76 -28.69
N GLU A 394 -26.13 9.85 -28.12
CA GLU A 394 -26.43 11.23 -28.50
C GLU A 394 -25.92 11.54 -29.90
N GLN A 395 -24.71 11.14 -30.24
CA GLN A 395 -24.15 11.26 -31.59
C GLN A 395 -25.00 10.51 -32.63
N LEU A 396 -25.39 9.28 -32.34
CA LEU A 396 -26.28 8.49 -33.22
C LEU A 396 -27.61 9.18 -33.41
N ALA A 397 -28.22 9.70 -32.35
CA ALA A 397 -29.50 10.41 -32.46
C ALA A 397 -29.37 11.70 -33.31
N SER A 398 -28.26 12.44 -33.17
CA SER A 398 -28.01 13.65 -33.97
C SER A 398 -27.81 13.31 -35.46
N LEU A 399 -27.08 12.25 -35.78
CA LEU A 399 -26.89 11.80 -37.18
C LEU A 399 -28.21 11.35 -37.81
N GLN A 400 -29.08 10.66 -37.06
CA GLN A 400 -30.41 10.25 -37.55
C GLN A 400 -31.35 11.44 -37.75
N ALA A 401 -31.21 12.51 -36.96
CA ALA A 401 -31.98 13.73 -37.13
C ALA A 401 -31.53 14.53 -38.37
N THR A 402 -30.23 14.49 -38.70
CA THR A 402 -29.67 15.22 -39.86
C THR A 402 -29.91 14.45 -41.18
N ALA A 403 -30.18 13.15 -41.12
CA ALA A 403 -30.45 12.30 -42.26
C ALA A 403 -31.93 12.27 -42.71
N LYS A 404 -32.81 12.94 -41.98
CA LYS A 404 -34.21 13.22 -42.32
C LYS A 404 -34.39 14.63 -42.90
#